data_951932a6f1dd26d699852d5bc1621b7c
#
_entry.id   951932a6f1dd26d699852d5bc1621b7c
#
_cell.length_a   1.000
_cell.length_b   1.000
_cell.length_c   1.000
_cell.angle_alpha   90.00
_cell.angle_beta   90.00
_cell.angle_gamma   90.00
#
_symmetry.space_group_name_H-M   'P 1'
#
loop_
_entity.id
_entity.type
_entity.pdbx_description
1 polymer ?
#
loop_
_entity_poly.entity_id
_entity_poly.type
_entity_poly.pdbx_seq_one_letter_code
_entity_poly.pdbx_strand_id
1 'polypeptide(L)'
;PSALLQFILKRLFRSASTQPSKALPANNEEDSFVWKLPEINHYRKDMTTLAANNTQCLYIFSGGAQAYYNYQGQLIDAFKNEAFTRQIEEVFFPKASHTFFVLADKQALFKRIESWLVEKF
;
A
#
# COMPACT_ATOMS: atom_id res chain seq x y z
N PRO A 1 11.95 -8.09 17.00
CA PRO A 1 11.61 -7.26 15.84
C PRO A 1 12.49 -6.03 15.85
N SER A 2 13.31 -5.87 14.79
CA SER A 2 14.30 -4.81 14.73
C SER A 2 13.63 -3.44 14.73
N ALA A 3 14.24 -2.47 15.43
CA ALA A 3 13.79 -1.06 15.47
C ALA A 3 13.58 -0.47 14.06
N LEU A 4 14.29 -0.99 13.06
CA LEU A 4 14.16 -0.64 11.66
C LEU A 4 12.78 -1.01 11.08
N LEU A 5 12.25 -2.17 11.42
CA LEU A 5 10.93 -2.61 10.98
C LEU A 5 9.82 -1.72 11.55
N GLN A 6 9.93 -1.37 12.83
CA GLN A 6 8.99 -0.43 13.45
C GLN A 6 9.10 0.98 12.87
N PHE A 7 10.31 1.39 12.48
CA PHE A 7 10.55 2.69 11.85
C PHE A 7 9.94 2.75 10.44
N ILE A 8 10.14 1.72 9.63
CA ILE A 8 9.58 1.60 8.28
C ILE A 8 8.04 1.57 8.35
N LEU A 9 7.49 0.78 9.27
CA LEU A 9 6.04 0.69 9.45
C LEU A 9 5.44 1.99 10.01
N LYS A 10 6.10 2.63 10.98
CA LYS A 10 5.69 3.98 11.42
C LYS A 10 5.75 5.00 10.29
N ARG A 11 6.70 4.88 9.37
CA ARG A 11 6.84 5.79 8.24
C ARG A 11 5.84 5.50 7.13
N LEU A 12 5.54 4.22 6.85
CA LEU A 12 4.47 3.81 5.94
C LEU A 12 3.09 4.30 6.41
N PHE A 13 2.89 4.42 7.73
CA PHE A 13 1.60 4.73 8.32
C PHE A 13 1.50 6.12 8.98
N ARG A 14 2.57 6.92 9.03
CA ARG A 14 2.61 8.20 9.77
C ARG A 14 2.23 9.43 8.97
N SER A 15 2.06 9.38 7.66
CA SER A 15 1.87 10.57 6.83
C SER A 15 0.41 10.86 6.45
N ALA A 16 -0.55 10.29 7.16
CA ALA A 16 -1.96 10.64 6.99
C ALA A 16 -2.44 11.76 7.94
N SER A 17 -1.56 12.40 8.67
CA SER A 17 -1.94 13.52 9.55
C SER A 17 -0.93 14.65 9.47
N THR A 18 -1.31 15.73 8.88
CA THR A 18 -1.10 17.13 9.24
C THR A 18 -0.88 18.02 8.01
N GLN A 19 -1.95 18.55 7.48
CA GLN A 19 -1.95 19.98 7.19
C GLN A 19 -3.20 20.59 7.82
N PRO A 20 -3.09 21.64 8.63
CA PRO A 20 -4.25 22.36 9.13
C PRO A 20 -4.78 23.28 8.04
N SER A 21 -5.80 22.87 7.33
CA SER A 21 -6.60 23.81 6.58
C SER A 21 -7.47 24.60 7.56
N LYS A 22 -7.35 25.90 7.46
CA LYS A 22 -8.08 26.91 8.23
C LYS A 22 -9.57 26.64 8.20
N ALA A 23 -10.12 26.21 9.32
CA ALA A 23 -11.54 25.85 9.45
C ALA A 23 -12.44 27.08 9.33
N LEU A 24 -13.46 26.96 8.48
CA LEU A 24 -14.71 27.70 8.60
C LEU A 24 -15.57 27.03 9.68
N PRO A 25 -16.27 27.77 10.53
CA PRO A 25 -17.12 27.18 11.56
C PRO A 25 -18.41 26.65 10.92
N ALA A 26 -18.56 25.35 10.85
CA ALA A 26 -19.83 24.70 10.59
C ALA A 26 -20.21 23.84 11.81
N ASN A 27 -21.23 24.29 12.52
CA ASN A 27 -22.00 23.49 13.44
C ASN A 27 -22.64 22.35 12.65
N ASN A 28 -22.17 21.13 12.86
CA ASN A 28 -22.95 19.90 12.77
C ASN A 28 -22.03 18.80 13.28
N GLU A 29 -22.50 18.00 14.23
CA GLU A 29 -21.91 16.74 14.64
C GLU A 29 -21.96 15.75 13.47
N GLU A 30 -21.16 15.99 12.44
CA GLU A 30 -20.86 14.97 11.45
C GLU A 30 -19.77 14.09 12.06
N ASP A 31 -20.09 12.82 12.21
CA ASP A 31 -19.15 11.74 12.47
C ASP A 31 -17.91 11.94 11.58
N SER A 32 -16.90 12.59 12.09
CA SER A 32 -15.66 12.76 11.36
C SER A 32 -15.05 11.38 11.21
N PHE A 33 -15.18 10.81 10.03
CA PHE A 33 -14.58 9.53 9.69
C PHE A 33 -13.05 9.66 9.82
N VAL A 34 -12.55 9.26 10.97
CA VAL A 34 -11.12 9.24 11.23
C VAL A 34 -10.56 7.94 10.67
N TRP A 35 -9.83 8.02 9.57
CA TRP A 35 -9.06 6.90 9.05
C TRP A 35 -8.06 6.43 10.10
N LYS A 36 -8.32 5.27 10.68
CA LYS A 36 -7.36 4.56 11.51
C LYS A 36 -6.74 3.45 10.68
N LEU A 37 -5.44 3.52 10.49
CA LEU A 37 -4.71 2.42 9.87
C LEU A 37 -4.79 1.20 10.78
N PRO A 38 -5.03 0.00 10.22
CA PRO A 38 -5.04 -1.22 11.01
C PRO A 38 -3.69 -1.44 11.69
N GLU A 39 -3.71 -2.01 12.88
CA GLU A 39 -2.48 -2.45 13.53
C GLU A 39 -1.80 -3.54 12.69
N ILE A 40 -0.47 -3.57 12.74
CA ILE A 40 0.33 -4.50 11.96
C ILE A 40 -0.06 -5.97 12.17
N ASN A 41 -0.44 -6.32 13.39
CA ASN A 41 -0.85 -7.69 13.70
C ASN A 41 -2.20 -8.03 13.06
N HIS A 42 -3.08 -7.04 12.91
CA HIS A 42 -4.34 -7.20 12.18
C HIS A 42 -4.06 -7.47 10.70
N TYR A 43 -3.20 -6.64 10.09
CA TYR A 43 -2.77 -6.85 8.71
C TYR A 43 -2.15 -8.25 8.50
N ARG A 44 -1.25 -8.70 9.39
CA ARG A 44 -0.67 -10.04 9.32
C ARG A 44 -1.72 -11.15 9.34
N LYS A 45 -2.69 -11.04 10.24
CA LYS A 45 -3.79 -12.00 10.35
C LYS A 45 -4.61 -12.06 9.07
N ASP A 46 -4.97 -10.90 8.51
CA ASP A 46 -5.77 -10.80 7.30
C ASP A 46 -5.01 -11.39 6.10
N MET A 47 -3.74 -11.04 5.94
CA MET A 47 -2.89 -11.57 4.87
C MET A 47 -2.66 -13.08 5.00
N THR A 48 -2.51 -13.59 6.23
CA THR A 48 -2.42 -15.04 6.49
C THR A 48 -3.71 -15.74 6.11
N THR A 49 -4.86 -15.14 6.38
CA THR A 49 -6.17 -15.68 6.00
C THR A 49 -6.34 -15.70 4.48
N LEU A 50 -5.97 -14.62 3.78
CA LEU A 50 -6.01 -14.58 2.33
C LEU A 50 -5.10 -15.64 1.70
N ALA A 51 -3.90 -15.81 2.25
CA ALA A 51 -2.96 -16.83 1.81
C ALA A 51 -3.48 -18.25 2.03
N ALA A 52 -4.11 -18.51 3.18
CA ALA A 52 -4.73 -19.82 3.45
C ALA A 52 -5.85 -20.15 2.47
N ASN A 53 -6.52 -19.14 1.92
CA ASN A 53 -7.53 -19.25 0.88
C ASN A 53 -6.96 -19.24 -0.55
N ASN A 54 -5.65 -19.38 -0.70
CA ASN A 54 -4.95 -19.37 -1.99
C ASN A 54 -5.12 -18.07 -2.80
N THR A 55 -5.43 -16.95 -2.13
CA THR A 55 -5.62 -15.64 -2.76
C THR A 55 -4.27 -15.10 -3.23
N GLN A 56 -4.18 -14.75 -4.50
CA GLN A 56 -3.03 -14.05 -5.06
C GLN A 56 -3.24 -12.54 -4.97
N CYS A 57 -2.22 -11.80 -4.56
CA CYS A 57 -2.30 -10.36 -4.36
C CYS A 57 -1.28 -9.65 -5.25
N LEU A 58 -1.74 -8.68 -6.03
CA LEU A 58 -0.88 -7.76 -6.77
C LEU A 58 -0.91 -6.38 -6.09
N TYR A 59 0.22 -5.96 -5.56
CA TYR A 59 0.40 -4.63 -5.00
C TYR A 59 1.09 -3.72 -6.00
N ILE A 60 0.48 -2.58 -6.29
CA ILE A 60 1.00 -1.61 -7.25
C ILE A 60 1.27 -0.30 -6.54
N PHE A 61 2.52 0.13 -6.60
CA PHE A 61 2.98 1.38 -6.03
C PHE A 61 3.46 2.34 -7.11
N SER A 62 3.28 3.62 -6.88
CA SER A 62 3.73 4.70 -7.76
C SER A 62 4.77 5.59 -7.08
N GLY A 63 5.57 6.28 -7.87
CA GLY A 63 6.56 7.24 -7.39
C GLY A 63 5.97 8.43 -6.63
N GLY A 64 4.68 8.75 -6.87
CA GLY A 64 3.95 9.77 -6.11
C GLY A 64 3.74 9.41 -4.64
N ALA A 65 4.01 8.18 -4.24
CA ALA A 65 3.91 7.69 -2.87
C ALA A 65 5.28 7.58 -2.14
N GLN A 66 6.28 8.37 -2.54
CA GLN A 66 7.66 8.30 -2.02
C GLN A 66 7.77 8.43 -0.50
N ALA A 67 6.81 9.08 0.16
CA ALA A 67 6.79 9.17 1.62
C ALA A 67 6.56 7.80 2.28
N TYR A 68 6.03 6.82 1.54
CA TYR A 68 5.60 5.53 2.06
C TYR A 68 6.31 4.36 1.39
N TYR A 69 6.62 4.48 0.10
CA TYR A 69 7.19 3.43 -0.71
C TYR A 69 8.33 3.98 -1.58
N ASN A 70 9.54 3.43 -1.42
CA ASN A 70 10.75 3.99 -2.00
C ASN A 70 11.46 3.06 -3.00
N TYR A 71 11.26 1.76 -2.90
CA TYR A 71 11.91 0.79 -3.76
C TYR A 71 11.05 -0.46 -3.96
N GLN A 72 11.22 -1.10 -5.10
CA GLN A 72 10.59 -2.37 -5.43
C GLN A 72 10.97 -3.46 -4.43
N GLY A 73 9.98 -4.15 -3.87
CA GLY A 73 10.20 -5.20 -2.88
C GLY A 73 10.09 -4.73 -1.42
N GLN A 74 9.84 -3.44 -1.18
CA GLN A 74 9.78 -2.89 0.19
C GLN A 74 8.72 -3.57 1.07
N LEU A 75 7.56 -3.90 0.51
CA LEU A 75 6.50 -4.60 1.24
C LEU A 75 6.93 -6.03 1.58
N ILE A 76 7.48 -6.75 0.60
CA ILE A 76 7.98 -8.11 0.79
C ILE A 76 9.11 -8.13 1.81
N ASP A 77 10.04 -7.19 1.75
CA ASP A 77 11.13 -7.06 2.72
C ASP A 77 10.63 -6.80 4.14
N ALA A 78 9.56 -6.00 4.26
CA ALA A 78 8.94 -5.71 5.56
C ALA A 78 8.33 -6.97 6.22
N PHE A 79 7.91 -7.94 5.41
CA PHE A 79 7.26 -9.18 5.85
C PHE A 79 8.01 -10.45 5.41
N LYS A 80 9.31 -10.37 5.14
CA LYS A 80 10.12 -11.46 4.55
C LYS A 80 10.05 -12.81 5.27
N ASN A 81 9.69 -12.81 6.55
CA ASN A 81 9.58 -14.04 7.34
C ASN A 81 8.15 -14.61 7.37
N GLU A 82 7.21 -13.94 6.74
CA GLU A 82 5.81 -14.34 6.71
C GLU A 82 5.52 -15.21 5.47
N ALA A 83 4.82 -16.32 5.67
CA ALA A 83 4.54 -17.26 4.58
C ALA A 83 3.66 -16.64 3.47
N PHE A 84 2.79 -15.71 3.81
CA PHE A 84 1.89 -15.05 2.86
C PHE A 84 2.62 -14.22 1.79
N THR A 85 3.88 -13.85 2.01
CA THR A 85 4.66 -13.10 1.00
C THR A 85 4.82 -13.84 -0.32
N ARG A 86 4.69 -15.18 -0.32
CA ARG A 86 4.74 -16.00 -1.54
C ARG A 86 3.57 -15.78 -2.49
N GLN A 87 2.45 -15.22 -1.99
CA GLN A 87 1.26 -14.92 -2.76
C GLN A 87 1.13 -13.43 -3.09
N ILE A 88 2.15 -12.65 -2.69
CA ILE A 88 2.23 -11.24 -3.00
C ILE A 88 3.17 -11.05 -4.18
N GLU A 89 2.71 -10.30 -5.15
CA GLU A 89 3.54 -9.71 -6.18
C GLU A 89 3.52 -8.20 -6.04
N GLU A 90 4.70 -7.60 -6.09
CA GLU A 90 4.92 -6.17 -5.88
C GLU A 90 5.42 -5.54 -7.16
N VAL A 91 4.79 -4.46 -7.59
CA VAL A 91 5.18 -3.69 -8.77
C VAL A 91 5.32 -2.22 -8.41
N PHE A 92 6.42 -1.61 -8.82
CA PHE A 92 6.71 -0.22 -8.56
C PHE A 92 6.92 0.57 -9.86
N PHE A 93 6.15 1.64 -10.02
CA PHE A 93 6.27 2.60 -11.11
C PHE A 93 6.90 3.90 -10.59
N PRO A 94 8.23 4.01 -10.50
CA PRO A 94 8.89 5.10 -9.79
C PRO A 94 8.69 6.49 -10.42
N LYS A 95 8.35 6.53 -11.71
CA LYS A 95 8.10 7.77 -12.46
C LYS A 95 6.62 8.12 -12.58
N ALA A 96 5.74 7.20 -12.27
CA ALA A 96 4.30 7.42 -12.36
C ALA A 96 3.81 8.30 -11.20
N SER A 97 2.87 9.19 -11.48
CA SER A 97 2.14 9.93 -10.45
C SER A 97 1.23 8.98 -9.67
N HIS A 98 0.80 9.39 -8.48
CA HIS A 98 -0.10 8.60 -7.64
C HIS A 98 -1.42 8.23 -8.36
N THR A 99 -1.91 9.09 -9.24
CA THR A 99 -3.15 8.90 -9.99
C THR A 99 -2.95 8.28 -11.37
N PHE A 100 -1.71 7.95 -11.75
CA PHE A 100 -1.38 7.49 -13.10
C PHE A 100 -1.98 8.41 -14.18
N PHE A 101 -1.81 9.71 -14.00
CA PHE A 101 -2.41 10.72 -14.87
C PHE A 101 -1.92 10.64 -16.32
N VAL A 102 -0.65 10.32 -16.53
CA VAL A 102 -0.04 10.22 -17.86
C VAL A 102 -0.54 8.98 -18.59
N LEU A 103 -0.93 9.13 -19.86
CA LEU A 103 -1.49 8.02 -20.64
C LEU A 103 -0.53 6.83 -20.77
N ALA A 104 0.75 7.09 -20.97
CA ALA A 104 1.76 6.02 -21.04
C ALA A 104 1.86 5.22 -19.75
N ASP A 105 1.76 5.88 -18.59
CA ASP A 105 1.77 5.23 -17.28
C ASP A 105 0.52 4.37 -17.08
N LYS A 106 -0.65 4.87 -17.52
CA LYS A 106 -1.90 4.08 -17.51
C LYS A 106 -1.79 2.83 -18.37
N GLN A 107 -1.26 2.96 -19.57
CA GLN A 107 -1.06 1.83 -20.47
C GLN A 107 -0.11 0.79 -19.89
N ALA A 108 0.99 1.23 -19.28
CA ALA A 108 1.93 0.36 -18.59
C ALA A 108 1.28 -0.35 -17.41
N LEU A 109 0.47 0.36 -16.62
CA LEU A 109 -0.31 -0.19 -15.50
C LEU A 109 -1.27 -1.29 -15.99
N PHE A 110 -2.10 -1.00 -16.99
CA PHE A 110 -3.07 -1.97 -17.51
C PHE A 110 -2.38 -3.20 -18.08
N LYS A 111 -1.32 -3.01 -18.88
CA LYS A 111 -0.53 -4.12 -19.42
C LYS A 111 0.03 -5.00 -18.28
N ARG A 112 0.48 -4.40 -17.17
CA ARG A 112 1.02 -5.16 -16.04
C ARG A 112 -0.06 -5.96 -15.34
N ILE A 113 -1.24 -5.36 -15.12
CA ILE A 113 -2.39 -6.07 -14.53
C ILE A 113 -2.83 -7.22 -15.42
N GLU A 114 -2.96 -6.97 -16.72
CA GLU A 114 -3.35 -8.00 -17.70
C GLU A 114 -2.36 -9.18 -17.70
N SER A 115 -1.05 -8.89 -17.76
CA SER A 115 -0.02 -9.94 -17.70
C SER A 115 -0.14 -10.75 -16.41
N TRP A 116 -0.32 -10.09 -15.28
CA TRP A 116 -0.46 -10.77 -13.99
C TRP A 116 -1.69 -11.68 -13.95
N LEU A 117 -2.83 -11.22 -14.47
CA LEU A 117 -4.04 -12.05 -14.54
C LEU A 117 -3.81 -13.30 -15.40
N VAL A 118 -3.18 -13.16 -16.56
CA VAL A 118 -2.87 -14.29 -17.45
C VAL A 118 -1.86 -15.26 -16.81
N GLU A 119 -0.92 -14.76 -16.01
CA GLU A 119 0.10 -15.59 -15.34
C GLU A 119 -0.49 -16.38 -14.14
N LYS A 120 -1.53 -15.87 -13.51
CA LYS A 120 -2.07 -16.44 -12.26
C LYS A 120 -3.34 -17.27 -12.46
N PHE A 121 -4.09 -17.01 -13.53
CA PHE A 121 -5.39 -17.62 -13.80
C PHE A 121 -5.52 -18.14 -15.23
#